data_6ab3777dfe18d8f515f7ab4cb7228069
#
_entry.id   6ab3777dfe18d8f515f7ab4cb7228069
#
_cell.length_a   1.000
_cell.length_b   1.000
_cell.length_c   1.000
_cell.angle_alpha   90.00
_cell.angle_beta   90.00
_cell.angle_gamma   90.00
#
_symmetry.space_group_name_H-M   'P 1'
#
loop_
_entity.id
_entity.type
_entity.pdbx_description
1 polymer ?
#
loop_
_entity_poly.entity_id
_entity_poly.type
_entity_poly.pdbx_seq_one_letter_code
_entity_poly.pdbx_strand_id
1 'polypeptide(L)'
;MTLIDPRPGMVELFGVLAAESGIPLDGAGFVTRLGPPLSHEFARYGLDQRTIDHLIRRYRELYTEVVIPTTTALPGAKEAVKAVADQDGNVIVVTAKYQPTAVRHLTALGIEVQAVVGDVWSAGKAAALTEHGAEVYVGDHLGDVTGARAADAFSVAVATGPISADDLADAGADVVLPDLTHFPAWLGTYLRATVH
;
A
#
# COMPACT_ATOMS: atom_id res chain seq x y z
N MET A 1 -1.42 -2.31 -4.68
CA MET A 1 -1.82 -0.88 -4.51
C MET A 1 -3.30 -0.87 -4.14
N THR A 2 -3.59 -0.38 -2.96
CA THR A 2 -4.95 -0.48 -2.40
C THR A 2 -5.73 0.82 -2.56
N LEU A 3 -5.26 1.93 -1.99
CA LEU A 3 -5.97 3.23 -2.03
C LEU A 3 -5.49 4.15 -3.16
N ILE A 4 -4.22 4.05 -3.57
CA ILE A 4 -3.59 5.03 -4.47
C ILE A 4 -2.76 4.35 -5.55
N ASP A 5 -2.63 5.01 -6.70
CA ASP A 5 -1.70 4.63 -7.77
C ASP A 5 -0.59 5.70 -7.94
N PRO A 6 0.59 5.49 -7.35
CA PRO A 6 1.74 6.39 -7.48
C PRO A 6 2.68 6.00 -8.64
N ARG A 7 2.37 4.94 -9.41
CA ARG A 7 3.28 4.37 -10.42
C ARG A 7 3.83 5.37 -11.44
N PRO A 8 3.01 6.27 -12.04
CA PRO A 8 3.54 7.21 -13.03
C PRO A 8 4.68 8.07 -12.48
N GLY A 9 4.48 8.68 -11.31
CA GLY A 9 5.52 9.49 -10.67
C GLY A 9 6.71 8.69 -10.17
N MET A 10 6.51 7.43 -9.76
CA MET A 10 7.63 6.55 -9.37
C MET A 10 8.52 6.21 -10.56
N VAL A 11 7.95 5.97 -11.74
CA VAL A 11 8.74 5.74 -12.97
C VAL A 11 9.55 6.99 -13.30
N GLU A 12 8.93 8.17 -13.26
CA GLU A 12 9.62 9.45 -13.49
C GLU A 12 10.75 9.66 -12.48
N LEU A 13 10.50 9.44 -11.20
CA LEU A 13 11.48 9.61 -10.13
C LEU A 13 12.70 8.68 -10.30
N PHE A 14 12.47 7.43 -10.72
CA PHE A 14 13.57 6.52 -11.02
C PHE A 14 14.42 7.02 -12.21
N GLY A 15 13.79 7.64 -13.21
CA GLY A 15 14.49 8.31 -14.31
C GLY A 15 15.37 9.46 -13.83
N VAL A 16 14.86 10.30 -12.91
CA VAL A 16 15.66 11.38 -12.30
C VAL A 16 16.83 10.82 -11.52
N LEU A 17 16.60 9.81 -10.68
CA LEU A 17 17.68 9.17 -9.90
C LEU A 17 18.73 8.50 -10.79
N ALA A 18 18.30 7.86 -11.89
CA ALA A 18 19.23 7.27 -12.87
C ALA A 18 20.12 8.34 -13.52
N ALA A 19 19.53 9.48 -13.91
CA ALA A 19 20.26 10.59 -14.49
C ALA A 19 21.26 11.24 -13.51
N GLU A 20 20.87 11.41 -12.23
CA GLU A 20 21.72 12.00 -11.20
C GLU A 20 22.86 11.06 -10.77
N SER A 21 22.60 9.75 -10.66
CA SER A 21 23.54 8.78 -10.12
C SER A 21 24.42 8.11 -11.16
N GLY A 22 24.01 8.13 -12.44
CA GLY A 22 24.64 7.35 -13.51
C GLY A 22 24.35 5.84 -13.42
N ILE A 23 23.46 5.40 -12.52
CA ILE A 23 23.07 4.01 -12.34
C ILE A 23 21.85 3.75 -13.24
N PRO A 24 21.82 2.68 -14.05
CA PRO A 24 20.70 2.39 -14.95
C PRO A 24 19.49 1.82 -14.18
N LEU A 25 18.82 2.67 -13.41
CA LEU A 25 17.65 2.29 -12.62
C LEU A 25 16.43 2.07 -13.54
N ASP A 26 15.76 0.93 -13.38
CA ASP A 26 14.58 0.54 -14.16
C ASP A 26 13.29 0.87 -13.38
N GLY A 27 12.76 2.07 -13.59
CA GLY A 27 11.51 2.51 -12.98
C GLY A 27 10.29 1.73 -13.47
N ALA A 28 10.25 1.35 -14.76
CA ALA A 28 9.16 0.55 -15.32
C ALA A 28 9.09 -0.84 -14.69
N GLY A 29 10.24 -1.51 -14.57
CA GLY A 29 10.32 -2.78 -13.87
C GLY A 29 10.07 -2.66 -12.36
N PHE A 30 10.50 -1.56 -11.71
CA PHE A 30 10.24 -1.34 -10.29
C PHE A 30 8.74 -1.33 -9.97
N VAL A 31 7.93 -0.61 -10.74
CA VAL A 31 6.49 -0.48 -10.45
C VAL A 31 5.69 -1.77 -10.65
N THR A 32 6.26 -2.78 -11.32
CA THR A 32 5.65 -4.12 -11.41
C THR A 32 5.93 -5.00 -10.20
N ARG A 33 6.83 -4.58 -9.31
CA ARG A 33 7.29 -5.33 -8.12
C ARG A 33 7.01 -4.59 -6.81
N LEU A 34 6.09 -3.63 -6.84
CA LEU A 34 5.76 -2.86 -5.65
C LEU A 34 5.25 -3.75 -4.52
N GLY A 35 5.69 -3.44 -3.30
CA GLY A 35 5.38 -4.18 -2.08
C GLY A 35 6.57 -4.17 -1.13
N PRO A 36 7.70 -4.81 -1.46
CA PRO A 36 8.89 -4.80 -0.62
C PRO A 36 9.46 -3.40 -0.36
N PRO A 37 10.26 -3.24 0.72
CA PRO A 37 10.98 -2.00 1.00
C PRO A 37 11.91 -1.58 -0.14
N LEU A 38 12.07 -0.26 -0.32
CA LEU A 38 12.90 0.34 -1.39
C LEU A 38 14.37 -0.13 -1.36
N SER A 39 14.89 -0.44 -0.16
CA SER A 39 16.24 -1.01 0.00
C SER A 39 16.40 -2.35 -0.73
N HIS A 40 15.36 -3.19 -0.76
CA HIS A 40 15.37 -4.45 -1.49
C HIS A 40 15.43 -4.21 -3.02
N GLU A 41 14.73 -3.19 -3.51
CA GLU A 41 14.80 -2.86 -4.94
C GLU A 41 16.20 -2.37 -5.33
N PHE A 42 16.80 -1.44 -4.59
CA PHE A 42 18.15 -0.95 -4.90
C PHE A 42 19.24 -2.00 -4.73
N ALA A 43 19.08 -2.96 -3.81
CA ALA A 43 20.01 -4.07 -3.66
C ALA A 43 20.10 -4.95 -4.92
N ARG A 44 19.06 -5.00 -5.76
CA ARG A 44 19.03 -5.76 -7.03
C ARG A 44 20.08 -5.27 -8.05
N TYR A 45 20.54 -4.03 -7.91
CA TYR A 45 21.56 -3.44 -8.78
C TYR A 45 23.01 -3.74 -8.34
N GLY A 46 23.19 -4.57 -7.29
CA GLY A 46 24.51 -4.95 -6.79
C GLY A 46 25.28 -3.79 -6.13
N LEU A 47 24.57 -2.79 -5.61
CA LEU A 47 25.13 -1.58 -5.03
C LEU A 47 25.58 -1.84 -3.58
N ASP A 48 26.59 -1.10 -3.15
CA ASP A 48 26.98 -1.08 -1.75
C ASP A 48 25.95 -0.34 -0.86
N GLN A 49 25.96 -0.61 0.44
CA GLN A 49 24.98 -0.07 1.39
C GLN A 49 24.98 1.47 1.42
N ARG A 50 26.15 2.10 1.28
CA ARG A 50 26.26 3.57 1.30
C ARG A 50 25.55 4.20 0.09
N THR A 51 25.70 3.59 -1.07
CA THR A 51 25.01 4.01 -2.30
C THR A 51 23.52 3.78 -2.19
N ILE A 52 23.07 2.64 -1.66
CA ILE A 52 21.65 2.35 -1.41
C ILE A 52 21.06 3.40 -0.46
N ASP A 53 21.71 3.71 0.64
CA ASP A 53 21.24 4.70 1.61
C ASP A 53 21.18 6.11 1.00
N HIS A 54 22.12 6.46 0.13
CA HIS A 54 22.11 7.72 -0.61
C HIS A 54 20.90 7.79 -1.55
N LEU A 55 20.67 6.76 -2.35
CA LEU A 55 19.52 6.71 -3.28
C LEU A 55 18.19 6.75 -2.54
N ILE A 56 18.06 6.08 -1.39
CA ILE A 56 16.84 6.13 -0.56
C ILE A 56 16.60 7.55 -0.05
N ARG A 57 17.62 8.24 0.46
CA ARG A 57 17.47 9.63 0.90
C ARG A 57 17.03 10.52 -0.25
N ARG A 58 17.73 10.42 -1.40
CA ARG A 58 17.42 11.25 -2.57
C ARG A 58 16.03 10.96 -3.13
N TYR A 59 15.60 9.70 -3.16
CA TYR A 59 14.24 9.28 -3.50
C TYR A 59 13.21 9.96 -2.59
N ARG A 60 13.44 9.98 -1.27
CA ARG A 60 12.53 10.60 -0.29
C ARG A 60 12.46 12.12 -0.45
N GLU A 61 13.56 12.77 -0.76
CA GLU A 61 13.64 14.22 -1.00
C GLU A 61 12.80 14.63 -2.21
N LEU A 62 12.96 13.93 -3.33
CA LEU A 62 12.28 14.22 -4.59
C LEU A 62 10.81 13.76 -4.60
N TYR A 63 10.44 12.83 -3.74
CA TYR A 63 9.17 12.14 -3.79
C TYR A 63 7.97 13.10 -3.76
N THR A 64 8.03 14.12 -2.94
CA THR A 64 6.92 15.08 -2.77
C THR A 64 6.66 15.91 -4.02
N GLU A 65 7.71 16.25 -4.75
CA GLU A 65 7.63 17.12 -5.93
C GLU A 65 7.33 16.32 -7.20
N VAL A 66 7.82 15.09 -7.29
CA VAL A 66 7.70 14.26 -8.50
C VAL A 66 6.53 13.29 -8.42
N VAL A 67 6.36 12.56 -7.31
CA VAL A 67 5.39 11.46 -7.24
C VAL A 67 4.02 11.92 -6.77
N ILE A 68 3.93 12.76 -5.74
CA ILE A 68 2.63 13.15 -5.18
C ILE A 68 1.72 13.85 -6.21
N PRO A 69 2.20 14.79 -7.04
CA PRO A 69 1.33 15.49 -8.00
C PRO A 69 0.71 14.59 -9.08
N THR A 70 1.36 13.47 -9.39
CA THR A 70 0.93 12.53 -10.43
C THR A 70 0.19 11.32 -9.87
N THR A 71 0.08 11.21 -8.54
CA THR A 71 -0.62 10.11 -7.87
C THR A 71 -2.13 10.32 -7.95
N THR A 72 -2.86 9.25 -8.26
CA THR A 72 -4.32 9.23 -8.27
C THR A 72 -4.88 8.28 -7.22
N ALA A 73 -6.10 8.55 -6.74
CA ALA A 73 -6.85 7.56 -5.97
C ALA A 73 -7.28 6.42 -6.90
N LEU A 74 -7.18 5.17 -6.42
CA LEU A 74 -7.72 4.02 -7.13
C LEU A 74 -9.26 4.03 -7.11
N PRO A 75 -9.92 3.40 -8.10
CA PRO A 75 -11.38 3.31 -8.13
C PRO A 75 -11.95 2.77 -6.82
N GLY A 76 -12.93 3.46 -6.26
CA GLY A 76 -13.61 3.08 -5.02
C GLY A 76 -12.83 3.40 -3.72
N ALA A 77 -11.62 3.97 -3.78
CA ALA A 77 -10.81 4.21 -2.59
C ALA A 77 -11.47 5.15 -1.58
N LYS A 78 -12.03 6.26 -2.04
CA LYS A 78 -12.71 7.23 -1.16
C LYS A 78 -14.05 6.70 -0.66
N GLU A 79 -14.78 6.02 -1.54
CA GLU A 79 -16.06 5.40 -1.24
C GLU A 79 -15.90 4.27 -0.22
N ALA A 80 -14.82 3.49 -0.29
CA ALA A 80 -14.52 2.45 0.69
C ALA A 80 -14.23 3.04 2.07
N VAL A 81 -13.39 4.08 2.15
CA VAL A 81 -13.11 4.78 3.42
C VAL A 81 -14.37 5.40 3.99
N LYS A 82 -15.17 6.06 3.14
CA LYS A 82 -16.45 6.65 3.54
C LYS A 82 -17.43 5.58 4.04
N ALA A 83 -17.52 4.42 3.40
CA ALA A 83 -18.43 3.36 3.80
C ALA A 83 -18.15 2.84 5.21
N VAL A 84 -16.87 2.81 5.63
CA VAL A 84 -16.50 2.48 7.02
C VAL A 84 -16.93 3.58 7.97
N ALA A 85 -16.66 4.85 7.64
CA ALA A 85 -17.05 5.99 8.47
C ALA A 85 -18.56 6.10 8.63
N ASP A 86 -19.36 5.80 7.58
CA ASP A 86 -20.83 5.79 7.63
C ASP A 86 -21.39 4.70 8.58
N GLN A 87 -20.56 3.77 9.04
CA GLN A 87 -20.89 2.74 10.04
C GLN A 87 -20.20 3.00 11.39
N ASP A 88 -19.83 4.26 11.66
CA ASP A 88 -19.10 4.67 12.86
C ASP A 88 -17.76 3.90 13.07
N GLY A 89 -17.23 3.31 11.99
CA GLY A 89 -15.96 2.60 11.99
C GLY A 89 -14.77 3.53 11.81
N ASN A 90 -13.60 3.06 12.22
CA ASN A 90 -12.33 3.76 12.08
C ASN A 90 -11.48 3.15 10.97
N VAL A 91 -10.81 3.99 10.18
CA VAL A 91 -9.89 3.55 9.15
C VAL A 91 -8.46 3.92 9.53
N ILE A 92 -7.57 2.93 9.51
CA ILE A 92 -6.12 3.13 9.62
C ILE A 92 -5.43 2.66 8.34
N VAL A 93 -4.30 3.27 8.02
CA VAL A 93 -3.44 2.83 6.90
C VAL A 93 -2.16 2.22 7.47
N VAL A 94 -1.89 0.95 7.13
CA VAL A 94 -0.67 0.24 7.51
C VAL A 94 0.09 -0.12 6.24
N THR A 95 1.31 0.42 6.07
CA THR A 95 2.01 0.39 4.77
C THR A 95 3.52 0.24 4.88
N ALA A 96 4.15 -0.40 3.88
CA ALA A 96 5.60 -0.40 3.73
C ALA A 96 6.18 0.95 3.26
N LYS A 97 5.30 1.86 2.81
CA LYS A 97 5.69 3.20 2.39
C LYS A 97 6.22 4.01 3.58
N TYR A 98 7.22 4.87 3.33
CA TYR A 98 7.69 5.84 4.29
C TYR A 98 6.54 6.72 4.81
N GLN A 99 6.31 6.70 6.13
CA GLN A 99 5.11 7.27 6.76
C GLN A 99 4.85 8.74 6.37
N PRO A 100 5.82 9.66 6.38
CA PRO A 100 5.55 11.05 5.98
C PRO A 100 5.04 11.20 4.55
N THR A 101 5.50 10.37 3.61
CA THR A 101 4.99 10.40 2.23
C THR A 101 3.61 9.75 2.11
N ALA A 102 3.31 8.73 2.90
CA ALA A 102 1.97 8.13 2.95
C ALA A 102 0.95 9.17 3.42
N VAL A 103 1.23 9.88 4.51
CA VAL A 103 0.36 10.96 5.02
C VAL A 103 0.13 12.04 3.95
N ARG A 104 1.21 12.50 3.28
CA ARG A 104 1.09 13.54 2.23
C ARG A 104 0.22 13.10 1.05
N HIS A 105 0.31 11.83 0.62
CA HIS A 105 -0.57 11.30 -0.42
C HIS A 105 -2.04 11.35 -0.02
N LEU A 106 -2.37 10.84 1.17
CA LEU A 106 -3.75 10.81 1.66
C LEU A 106 -4.30 12.23 1.76
N THR A 107 -3.52 13.19 2.31
CA THR A 107 -3.89 14.60 2.39
C THR A 107 -4.13 15.20 1.01
N ALA A 108 -3.20 15.00 0.05
CA ALA A 108 -3.30 15.55 -1.31
C ALA A 108 -4.53 15.01 -2.06
N LEU A 109 -4.94 13.76 -1.76
CA LEU A 109 -6.10 13.11 -2.38
C LEU A 109 -7.41 13.31 -1.60
N GLY A 110 -7.37 13.96 -0.43
CA GLY A 110 -8.55 14.15 0.42
C GLY A 110 -9.11 12.82 0.92
N ILE A 111 -8.24 11.86 1.27
CA ILE A 111 -8.60 10.59 1.91
C ILE A 111 -8.32 10.74 3.41
N GLU A 112 -9.37 10.80 4.19
CA GLU A 112 -9.30 11.01 5.64
C GLU A 112 -9.24 9.66 6.35
N VAL A 113 -8.22 9.46 7.20
CA VAL A 113 -8.01 8.25 8.01
C VAL A 113 -7.60 8.63 9.42
N GLN A 114 -7.88 7.76 10.40
CA GLN A 114 -7.60 8.02 11.80
C GLN A 114 -6.10 7.95 12.12
N ALA A 115 -5.38 7.01 11.51
CA ALA A 115 -3.96 6.82 11.73
C ALA A 115 -3.25 6.29 10.47
N VAL A 116 -1.95 6.57 10.38
CA VAL A 116 -1.06 6.02 9.36
C VAL A 116 0.15 5.42 10.05
N VAL A 117 0.39 4.12 9.84
CA VAL A 117 1.57 3.40 10.31
C VAL A 117 2.39 3.01 9.08
N GLY A 118 3.50 3.68 8.88
CA GLY A 118 4.41 3.46 7.75
C GLY A 118 5.61 2.60 8.10
N ASP A 119 6.44 2.33 7.08
CA ASP A 119 7.70 1.59 7.20
C ASP A 119 7.53 0.14 7.74
N VAL A 120 6.34 -0.46 7.60
CA VAL A 120 6.03 -1.83 8.04
C VAL A 120 5.69 -2.75 6.88
N TRP A 121 6.22 -3.97 6.89
CA TRP A 121 6.11 -4.93 5.79
C TRP A 121 5.72 -6.33 6.27
N SER A 122 4.88 -7.03 5.47
CA SER A 122 4.49 -8.44 5.67
C SER A 122 4.00 -8.70 7.11
N ALA A 123 4.49 -9.74 7.78
CA ALA A 123 4.11 -10.07 9.15
C ALA A 123 4.34 -8.93 10.17
N GLY A 124 5.26 -7.98 9.89
CA GLY A 124 5.44 -6.78 10.70
C GLY A 124 4.22 -5.88 10.78
N LYS A 125 3.29 -5.99 9.83
CA LYS A 125 2.01 -5.27 9.84
C LYS A 125 1.08 -5.74 10.97
N ALA A 126 1.21 -7.02 11.40
CA ALA A 126 0.35 -7.59 12.42
C ALA A 126 0.38 -6.81 13.74
N ALA A 127 1.56 -6.34 14.15
CA ALA A 127 1.69 -5.54 15.39
C ALA A 127 0.84 -4.27 15.33
N ALA A 128 0.90 -3.54 14.20
CA ALA A 128 0.10 -2.33 14.01
C ALA A 128 -1.41 -2.63 13.93
N LEU A 129 -1.79 -3.70 13.24
CA LEU A 129 -3.20 -4.13 13.15
C LEU A 129 -3.75 -4.48 14.53
N THR A 130 -3.01 -5.25 15.33
CA THR A 130 -3.40 -5.64 16.69
C THR A 130 -3.46 -4.43 17.62
N GLU A 131 -2.47 -3.52 17.57
CA GLU A 131 -2.41 -2.31 18.39
C GLU A 131 -3.65 -1.41 18.18
N HIS A 132 -4.11 -1.34 16.94
CA HIS A 132 -5.29 -0.55 16.57
C HIS A 132 -6.61 -1.33 16.61
N GLY A 133 -6.61 -2.61 17.01
CA GLY A 133 -7.80 -3.44 17.05
C GLY A 133 -8.47 -3.64 15.69
N ALA A 134 -7.69 -3.77 14.62
CA ALA A 134 -8.22 -3.91 13.28
C ALA A 134 -8.90 -5.27 13.10
N GLU A 135 -10.21 -5.28 12.86
CA GLU A 135 -10.99 -6.49 12.59
C GLU A 135 -10.88 -6.95 11.13
N VAL A 136 -10.68 -6.00 10.22
CA VAL A 136 -10.56 -6.24 8.77
C VAL A 136 -9.31 -5.55 8.25
N TYR A 137 -8.55 -6.25 7.43
CA TYR A 137 -7.42 -5.64 6.72
C TYR A 137 -7.57 -5.81 5.21
N VAL A 138 -7.51 -4.68 4.48
CA VAL A 138 -7.66 -4.63 3.03
C VAL A 138 -6.32 -4.39 2.36
N GLY A 139 -5.92 -5.25 1.43
CA GLY A 139 -4.62 -5.12 0.75
C GLY A 139 -4.57 -5.79 -0.61
N ASP A 140 -3.47 -5.58 -1.35
CA ASP A 140 -3.29 -6.05 -2.73
C ASP A 140 -2.08 -6.97 -2.92
N HIS A 141 -1.44 -7.36 -1.83
CA HIS A 141 -0.19 -8.11 -1.87
C HIS A 141 -0.20 -9.30 -0.90
N LEU A 142 0.58 -10.36 -1.21
CA LEU A 142 0.73 -11.54 -0.34
C LEU A 142 1.15 -11.17 1.09
N GLY A 143 1.98 -10.12 1.23
CA GLY A 143 2.37 -9.56 2.53
C GLY A 143 1.22 -8.94 3.33
N ASP A 144 0.14 -8.52 2.67
CA ASP A 144 -1.07 -8.02 3.33
C ASP A 144 -1.89 -9.17 3.90
N VAL A 145 -2.08 -10.23 3.10
CA VAL A 145 -2.72 -11.47 3.56
C VAL A 145 -1.98 -12.08 4.75
N THR A 146 -0.64 -12.17 4.65
CA THR A 146 0.21 -12.65 5.76
C THR A 146 0.05 -11.78 7.01
N GLY A 147 0.04 -10.46 6.85
CA GLY A 147 -0.11 -9.52 7.96
C GLY A 147 -1.49 -9.61 8.63
N ALA A 148 -2.56 -9.69 7.85
CA ALA A 148 -3.92 -9.87 8.34
C ALA A 148 -4.05 -11.15 9.18
N ARG A 149 -3.61 -12.28 8.62
CA ARG A 149 -3.65 -13.59 9.30
C ARG A 149 -2.85 -13.61 10.60
N ALA A 150 -1.67 -12.97 10.61
CA ALA A 150 -0.83 -12.89 11.80
C ALA A 150 -1.43 -11.99 12.90
N ALA A 151 -2.36 -11.11 12.54
CA ALA A 151 -3.12 -10.25 13.46
C ALA A 151 -4.50 -10.83 13.83
N ASP A 152 -4.87 -11.98 13.31
CA ASP A 152 -6.22 -12.57 13.41
C ASP A 152 -7.32 -11.63 12.86
N ALA A 153 -6.97 -10.81 11.87
CA ALA A 153 -7.87 -9.91 11.17
C ALA A 153 -8.42 -10.57 9.89
N PHE A 154 -9.67 -10.27 9.55
CA PHE A 154 -10.29 -10.74 8.30
C PHE A 154 -9.58 -10.13 7.09
N SER A 155 -9.07 -10.98 6.20
CA SER A 155 -8.25 -10.56 5.05
C SER A 155 -9.11 -10.33 3.81
N VAL A 156 -9.29 -9.08 3.42
CA VAL A 156 -9.92 -8.69 2.15
C VAL A 156 -8.83 -8.32 1.16
N ALA A 157 -8.63 -9.13 0.14
CA ALA A 157 -7.69 -8.78 -0.93
C ALA A 157 -8.38 -8.00 -2.04
N VAL A 158 -7.67 -7.06 -2.67
CA VAL A 158 -8.10 -6.36 -3.89
C VAL A 158 -7.11 -6.62 -5.01
N ALA A 159 -7.59 -7.09 -6.17
CA ALA A 159 -6.75 -7.47 -7.32
C ALA A 159 -6.28 -6.24 -8.14
N THR A 160 -5.89 -5.16 -7.46
CA THR A 160 -5.44 -3.90 -8.07
C THR A 160 -3.94 -3.71 -8.05
N GLY A 161 -3.22 -4.63 -7.41
CA GLY A 161 -1.76 -4.69 -7.34
C GLY A 161 -1.14 -5.62 -8.39
N PRO A 162 0.12 -6.00 -8.18
CA PRO A 162 0.84 -6.89 -9.10
C PRO A 162 0.48 -8.37 -8.94
N ILE A 163 -0.27 -8.75 -7.90
CA ILE A 163 -0.62 -10.14 -7.58
C ILE A 163 -2.00 -10.45 -8.16
N SER A 164 -2.13 -11.62 -8.78
CA SER A 164 -3.41 -12.06 -9.36
C SER A 164 -4.44 -12.38 -8.29
N ALA A 165 -5.73 -12.36 -8.65
CA ALA A 165 -6.81 -12.73 -7.75
C ALA A 165 -6.66 -14.18 -7.25
N ASP A 166 -6.24 -15.09 -8.13
CA ASP A 166 -6.04 -16.50 -7.78
C ASP A 166 -4.89 -16.66 -6.78
N ASP A 167 -3.74 -15.99 -7.01
CA ASP A 167 -2.62 -16.03 -6.08
C ASP A 167 -2.97 -15.44 -4.70
N LEU A 168 -3.80 -14.38 -4.66
CA LEU A 168 -4.28 -13.80 -3.41
C LEU A 168 -5.21 -14.75 -2.65
N ALA A 169 -6.09 -15.46 -3.37
CA ALA A 169 -6.96 -16.49 -2.79
C ALA A 169 -6.14 -17.67 -2.28
N ASP A 170 -5.19 -18.17 -3.07
CA ASP A 170 -4.31 -19.28 -2.71
C ASP A 170 -3.41 -18.95 -1.50
N ALA A 171 -3.06 -17.69 -1.33
CA ALA A 171 -2.34 -17.20 -0.14
C ALA A 171 -3.23 -17.18 1.13
N GLY A 172 -4.54 -17.39 0.98
CA GLY A 172 -5.51 -17.49 2.07
C GLY A 172 -6.16 -16.15 2.44
N ALA A 173 -6.40 -15.27 1.48
CA ALA A 173 -7.32 -14.16 1.66
C ALA A 173 -8.74 -14.71 1.87
N ASP A 174 -9.48 -14.19 2.86
CA ASP A 174 -10.84 -14.65 3.16
C ASP A 174 -11.82 -14.23 2.05
N VAL A 175 -11.56 -13.08 1.41
CA VAL A 175 -12.29 -12.57 0.25
C VAL A 175 -11.33 -11.90 -0.70
N VAL A 176 -11.55 -12.06 -2.02
CA VAL A 176 -10.86 -11.32 -3.07
C VAL A 176 -11.87 -10.49 -3.86
N LEU A 177 -11.68 -9.17 -3.88
CA LEU A 177 -12.49 -8.23 -4.66
C LEU A 177 -11.70 -7.77 -5.91
N PRO A 178 -12.37 -7.51 -7.03
CA PRO A 178 -11.71 -6.96 -8.21
C PRO A 178 -11.00 -5.62 -7.92
N ASP A 179 -11.69 -4.74 -7.19
CA ASP A 179 -11.22 -3.43 -6.74
C ASP A 179 -12.08 -2.91 -5.57
N LEU A 180 -11.78 -1.70 -5.07
CA LEU A 180 -12.48 -1.11 -3.93
C LEU A 180 -13.90 -0.60 -4.26
N THR A 181 -14.33 -0.56 -5.52
CA THR A 181 -15.73 -0.21 -5.86
C THR A 181 -16.71 -1.26 -5.32
N HIS A 182 -16.24 -2.50 -5.10
CA HIS A 182 -17.01 -3.61 -4.55
C HIS A 182 -17.02 -3.64 -3.01
N PHE A 183 -16.11 -2.90 -2.37
CA PHE A 183 -15.92 -2.93 -0.92
C PHE A 183 -17.16 -2.47 -0.12
N PRO A 184 -17.88 -1.38 -0.47
CA PRO A 184 -19.04 -0.95 0.31
C PRO A 184 -20.16 -2.01 0.37
N ALA A 185 -20.44 -2.69 -0.75
CA ALA A 185 -21.44 -3.75 -0.80
C ALA A 185 -21.02 -4.97 0.03
N TRP A 186 -19.74 -5.36 -0.07
CA TRP A 186 -19.16 -6.43 0.73
C TRP A 186 -19.24 -6.08 2.23
N LEU A 187 -18.80 -4.89 2.63
CA LEU A 187 -18.83 -4.43 4.04
C LEU A 187 -20.23 -4.53 4.63
N GLY A 188 -21.25 -4.06 3.91
CA GLY A 188 -22.63 -4.15 4.36
C GLY A 188 -23.11 -5.59 4.55
N THR A 189 -22.59 -6.56 3.78
CA THR A 189 -22.87 -7.98 3.96
C THR A 189 -22.13 -8.57 5.17
N TYR A 190 -20.87 -8.23 5.31
CA TYR A 190 -20.00 -8.65 6.40
C TYR A 190 -20.58 -8.22 7.76
N LEU A 191 -20.95 -6.95 7.90
CA LEU A 191 -21.51 -6.42 9.16
C LEU A 191 -22.83 -7.12 9.55
N ARG A 192 -23.70 -7.44 8.57
CA ARG A 192 -24.92 -8.20 8.85
C ARG A 192 -24.67 -9.62 9.35
N ALA A 193 -23.57 -10.23 8.90
CA ALA A 193 -23.22 -11.59 9.30
C ALA A 193 -22.52 -11.66 10.68
N THR A 194 -21.88 -10.57 11.14
CA THR A 194 -21.14 -10.51 12.41
C THR A 194 -21.97 -9.98 13.58
N VAL A 195 -23.15 -9.42 13.35
CA VAL A 195 -24.07 -8.87 14.39
C VAL A 195 -25.04 -9.96 14.90
N HIS A 196 -24.54 -11.19 15.15
CA HIS A 196 -25.38 -12.25 15.78
C HIS A 196 -24.73 -12.87 16.99
#